data_972609f7853e967f3daea1dcbffd1116
#
_entry.id   972609f7853e967f3daea1dcbffd1116
#
_cell.length_a   1.000
_cell.length_b   1.000
_cell.length_c   1.000
_cell.angle_alpha   90.00
_cell.angle_beta   90.00
_cell.angle_gamma   90.00
#
_symmetry.space_group_name_H-M   'P 1'
#
loop_
_entity.id
_entity.type
_entity.pdbx_description
1 polymer ?
#
loop_
_entity_poly.entity_id
_entity_poly.type
_entity_poly.pdbx_seq_one_letter_code
_entity_poly.pdbx_strand_id
1 'polypeptide(L)'
;MNYPLISEYIEAIRFAEDNFNKLSNLRPVLDGNGNPIMSSGNFAVVFKMKDVNDGRYYAVKCFLKEQEGRNERYQEIAEELQYNTSSYLLNIRYLEDELFVWSDSMEEGNNVPVVVMDWVDGRTLDAYIKERIHSKYTLATLAYNFCRMGSWLLSQPIAHGDLKPDNVIVRENGSLVLVDYDGMYVPESNGKFAIEMGTPNFRHPMRDEFKFDEHIDDFSIAEIALSLKAISLNPQLYKQFGSSECFLFSDNDYRDIAKSDIFNSIVSLATDKGLSSLLSLFLLALANGDLSMVSNKAIIIDKPEKLSIIPKDNIPLEIEHDYSVGVTVAEFYTEREIERGERKWTIIEFQDEYGDLYNALALTNGTVTKNSKRGCTYFILCKEQQEEGYVLDKDFVKDNRIYILLITPEDINKKYGSDYRFGIIWLDNPSIDDWDDEWE
;
A
#
# COMPACT_ATOMS: atom_id res chain seq x y z
N MET A 1 26.37 -24.57 -7.15
CA MET A 1 26.17 -24.12 -8.56
C MET A 1 26.44 -22.63 -8.64
N ASN A 2 27.19 -22.13 -9.62
CA ASN A 2 27.27 -20.69 -9.79
C ASN A 2 26.01 -20.22 -10.51
N TYR A 3 25.26 -19.30 -9.91
CA TYR A 3 24.06 -18.71 -10.53
C TYR A 3 24.45 -17.57 -11.49
N PRO A 4 23.64 -17.32 -12.55
CA PRO A 4 23.90 -16.24 -13.50
C PRO A 4 23.84 -14.85 -12.84
N LEU A 5 24.54 -13.90 -13.46
CA LEU A 5 24.45 -12.49 -13.13
C LEU A 5 23.13 -11.89 -13.62
N ILE A 6 22.72 -10.76 -13.04
CA ILE A 6 21.50 -10.05 -13.47
C ILE A 6 21.57 -9.68 -14.97
N SER A 7 22.75 -9.27 -15.46
CA SER A 7 22.95 -8.94 -16.88
C SER A 7 22.75 -10.15 -17.81
N GLU A 8 23.16 -11.34 -17.37
CA GLU A 8 22.98 -12.59 -18.13
C GLU A 8 21.49 -13.00 -18.14
N TYR A 9 20.80 -12.82 -17.02
CA TYR A 9 19.34 -12.99 -16.97
C TYR A 9 18.59 -12.02 -17.89
N ILE A 10 18.98 -10.74 -17.91
CA ILE A 10 18.38 -9.74 -18.82
C ILE A 10 18.50 -10.19 -20.27
N GLU A 11 19.68 -10.69 -20.65
CA GLU A 11 19.92 -11.17 -22.01
C GLU A 11 19.07 -12.42 -22.31
N ALA A 12 19.04 -13.40 -21.40
CA ALA A 12 18.20 -14.59 -21.56
C ALA A 12 16.70 -14.24 -21.68
N ILE A 13 16.21 -13.32 -20.88
CA ILE A 13 14.80 -12.87 -20.88
C ILE A 13 14.42 -12.10 -22.14
N ARG A 14 15.36 -11.38 -22.76
CA ARG A 14 15.12 -10.70 -24.06
C ARG A 14 14.77 -11.67 -25.18
N PHE A 15 15.30 -12.89 -25.11
CA PHE A 15 15.04 -14.00 -26.04
C PHE A 15 14.19 -15.08 -25.38
N ALA A 16 13.19 -14.68 -24.60
CA ALA A 16 12.36 -15.57 -23.80
C ALA A 16 11.71 -16.71 -24.59
N GLU A 17 11.33 -16.48 -25.86
CA GLU A 17 10.72 -17.51 -26.72
C GLU A 17 11.61 -18.70 -26.99
N ASP A 18 12.92 -18.47 -27.08
CA ASP A 18 13.91 -19.48 -27.38
C ASP A 18 14.52 -20.09 -26.11
N ASN A 19 14.54 -19.31 -25.01
CA ASN A 19 15.23 -19.66 -23.78
C ASN A 19 14.34 -20.29 -22.72
N PHE A 20 13.01 -20.12 -22.77
CA PHE A 20 12.11 -20.83 -21.89
C PHE A 20 11.67 -22.17 -22.45
N ASN A 21 11.63 -23.18 -21.60
CA ASN A 21 11.13 -24.50 -21.96
C ASN A 21 9.57 -24.56 -21.99
N LYS A 22 8.91 -24.28 -20.87
CA LYS A 22 7.45 -24.32 -20.72
C LYS A 22 6.78 -22.96 -20.83
N LEU A 23 7.55 -21.90 -20.63
CA LEU A 23 7.08 -20.51 -20.61
C LEU A 23 7.44 -19.73 -21.89
N SER A 24 7.69 -20.45 -22.99
CA SER A 24 8.07 -19.85 -24.29
C SER A 24 7.01 -18.90 -24.89
N ASN A 25 5.80 -18.87 -24.32
CA ASN A 25 4.74 -17.90 -24.63
C ASN A 25 4.86 -16.57 -23.87
N LEU A 26 5.78 -16.46 -22.91
CA LEU A 26 6.01 -15.22 -22.18
C LEU A 26 6.97 -14.30 -22.94
N ARG A 27 6.72 -13.01 -22.87
CA ARG A 27 7.58 -11.94 -23.38
C ARG A 27 7.85 -10.91 -22.31
N PRO A 28 9.08 -10.36 -22.21
CA PRO A 28 9.36 -9.31 -21.26
C PRO A 28 8.54 -8.06 -21.56
N VAL A 29 8.02 -7.44 -20.52
CA VAL A 29 7.47 -6.08 -20.62
C VAL A 29 8.64 -5.10 -20.56
N LEU A 30 8.72 -4.22 -21.53
CA LEU A 30 9.82 -3.27 -21.65
C LEU A 30 9.43 -1.90 -21.09
N ASP A 31 10.39 -1.23 -20.49
CA ASP A 31 10.29 0.18 -20.11
C ASP A 31 10.42 1.11 -21.33
N GLY A 32 10.32 2.43 -21.11
CA GLY A 32 10.46 3.44 -22.17
C GLY A 32 11.84 3.47 -22.85
N ASN A 33 12.84 2.81 -22.28
CA ASN A 33 14.21 2.72 -22.82
C ASN A 33 14.47 1.36 -23.50
N GLY A 34 13.48 0.48 -23.55
CA GLY A 34 13.60 -0.85 -24.15
C GLY A 34 14.27 -1.89 -23.24
N ASN A 35 14.33 -1.64 -21.93
CA ASN A 35 14.83 -2.63 -20.97
C ASN A 35 13.69 -3.40 -20.35
N PRO A 36 13.88 -4.71 -20.03
CA PRO A 36 12.89 -5.46 -19.29
C PRO A 36 12.56 -4.79 -17.93
N ILE A 37 11.27 -4.63 -17.65
CA ILE A 37 10.82 -4.16 -16.34
C ILE A 37 11.14 -5.26 -15.33
N MET A 38 11.93 -4.90 -14.32
CA MET A 38 12.38 -5.84 -13.29
C MET A 38 12.53 -5.17 -11.93
N SER A 39 12.50 -5.98 -10.90
CA SER A 39 12.92 -5.65 -9.54
C SER A 39 14.01 -6.62 -9.11
N SER A 40 15.05 -6.16 -8.43
CA SER A 40 16.15 -7.00 -7.98
C SER A 40 16.40 -6.82 -6.49
N GLY A 41 16.63 -7.94 -5.80
CA GLY A 41 17.09 -8.02 -4.42
C GLY A 41 18.44 -8.72 -4.32
N ASN A 42 18.82 -9.10 -3.11
CA ASN A 42 20.10 -9.78 -2.84
C ASN A 42 20.14 -11.23 -3.32
N PHE A 43 18.98 -11.89 -3.46
CA PHE A 43 18.85 -13.32 -3.72
C PHE A 43 18.18 -13.65 -5.03
N ALA A 44 17.42 -12.71 -5.60
CA ALA A 44 16.68 -12.93 -6.83
C ALA A 44 16.47 -11.64 -7.62
N VAL A 45 16.15 -11.81 -8.90
CA VAL A 45 15.61 -10.78 -9.79
C VAL A 45 14.24 -11.25 -10.30
N VAL A 46 13.27 -10.34 -10.32
CA VAL A 46 11.89 -10.62 -10.75
C VAL A 46 11.59 -9.79 -11.99
N PHE A 47 11.22 -10.45 -13.08
CA PHE A 47 10.86 -9.82 -14.34
C PHE A 47 9.35 -9.76 -14.52
N LYS A 48 8.83 -8.63 -15.02
CA LYS A 48 7.45 -8.53 -15.49
C LYS A 48 7.35 -9.10 -16.91
N MET A 49 6.56 -10.16 -17.05
CA MET A 49 6.37 -10.86 -18.32
C MET A 49 4.91 -10.77 -18.75
N LYS A 50 4.67 -10.79 -20.06
CA LYS A 50 3.33 -10.84 -20.65
C LYS A 50 3.17 -12.12 -21.46
N ASP A 51 2.09 -12.84 -21.22
CA ASP A 51 1.70 -13.98 -22.05
C ASP A 51 1.11 -13.49 -23.39
N VAL A 52 1.66 -13.94 -24.50
CA VAL A 52 1.20 -13.56 -25.85
C VAL A 52 -0.13 -14.21 -26.24
N ASN A 53 -0.53 -15.30 -25.57
CA ASN A 53 -1.74 -16.05 -25.88
C ASN A 53 -3.00 -15.42 -25.25
N ASP A 54 -2.89 -15.04 -23.95
CA ASP A 54 -4.04 -14.52 -23.19
C ASP A 54 -3.89 -13.06 -22.75
N GLY A 55 -2.71 -12.48 -22.94
CA GLY A 55 -2.40 -11.11 -22.60
C GLY A 55 -2.16 -10.83 -21.12
N ARG A 56 -2.21 -11.84 -20.26
CA ARG A 56 -1.99 -11.70 -18.82
C ARG A 56 -0.55 -11.38 -18.50
N TYR A 57 -0.34 -10.79 -17.33
CA TYR A 57 0.98 -10.47 -16.83
C TYR A 57 1.40 -11.42 -15.71
N TYR A 58 2.67 -11.81 -15.74
CA TYR A 58 3.30 -12.70 -14.78
C TYR A 58 4.57 -12.08 -14.21
N ALA A 59 4.87 -12.43 -12.96
CA ALA A 59 6.17 -12.22 -12.35
C ALA A 59 6.98 -13.51 -12.50
N VAL A 60 8.16 -13.40 -13.09
CA VAL A 60 9.12 -14.52 -13.21
C VAL A 60 10.32 -14.19 -12.34
N LYS A 61 10.48 -14.95 -11.26
CA LYS A 61 11.56 -14.80 -10.29
C LYS A 61 12.71 -15.74 -10.66
N CYS A 62 13.89 -15.17 -10.87
CA CYS A 62 15.15 -15.87 -11.17
C CYS A 62 16.11 -15.69 -9.99
N PHE A 63 16.78 -16.75 -9.58
CA PHE A 63 17.64 -16.75 -8.41
C PHE A 63 19.08 -16.32 -8.73
N LEU A 64 19.69 -15.58 -7.82
CA LEU A 64 21.07 -15.08 -7.98
C LEU A 64 22.11 -15.86 -7.16
N LYS A 65 21.63 -16.71 -6.24
CA LYS A 65 22.49 -17.48 -5.33
C LYS A 65 21.91 -18.86 -5.09
N GLU A 66 22.78 -19.83 -4.89
CA GLU A 66 22.37 -21.15 -4.41
C GLU A 66 21.88 -21.07 -2.97
N GLN A 67 20.85 -21.83 -2.68
CA GLN A 67 20.31 -22.03 -1.35
C GLN A 67 19.90 -23.50 -1.21
N GLU A 68 20.51 -24.18 -0.25
CA GLU A 68 20.24 -25.59 -0.03
C GLU A 68 18.77 -25.82 0.35
N GLY A 69 18.16 -26.85 -0.25
CA GLY A 69 16.75 -27.22 0.01
C GLY A 69 15.70 -26.27 -0.63
N ARG A 70 16.11 -25.31 -1.49
CA ARG A 70 15.18 -24.39 -2.15
C ARG A 70 14.14 -25.12 -3.00
N ASN A 71 14.56 -26.09 -3.79
CA ASN A 71 13.68 -26.81 -4.72
C ASN A 71 12.53 -27.47 -3.97
N GLU A 72 12.86 -28.25 -2.95
CA GLU A 72 11.87 -28.93 -2.12
C GLU A 72 10.95 -27.92 -1.42
N ARG A 73 11.54 -26.84 -0.91
CA ARG A 73 10.79 -25.78 -0.23
C ARG A 73 9.76 -25.13 -1.15
N TYR A 74 10.17 -24.74 -2.35
CA TYR A 74 9.25 -24.09 -3.30
C TYR A 74 8.19 -25.05 -3.85
N GLN A 75 8.48 -26.33 -3.95
CA GLN A 75 7.49 -27.35 -4.29
C GLN A 75 6.43 -27.47 -3.17
N GLU A 76 6.85 -27.57 -1.90
CA GLU A 76 5.96 -27.60 -0.74
C GLU A 76 5.05 -26.36 -0.67
N ILE A 77 5.65 -25.17 -0.85
CA ILE A 77 4.90 -23.91 -0.86
C ILE A 77 3.91 -23.89 -2.03
N ALA A 78 4.32 -24.29 -3.22
CA ALA A 78 3.46 -24.30 -4.40
C ALA A 78 2.27 -25.26 -4.24
N GLU A 79 2.49 -26.42 -3.62
CA GLU A 79 1.43 -27.39 -3.31
C GLU A 79 0.45 -26.81 -2.28
N GLU A 80 0.92 -26.24 -1.18
CA GLU A 80 0.07 -25.63 -0.15
C GLU A 80 -0.77 -24.47 -0.72
N LEU A 81 -0.16 -23.60 -1.50
CA LEU A 81 -0.85 -22.44 -2.08
C LEU A 81 -1.92 -22.80 -3.11
N GLN A 82 -1.86 -23.98 -3.75
CA GLN A 82 -2.92 -24.47 -4.64
C GLN A 82 -4.24 -24.75 -3.90
N TYR A 83 -4.17 -25.14 -2.65
CA TYR A 83 -5.34 -25.40 -1.81
C TYR A 83 -5.86 -24.15 -1.13
N ASN A 84 -5.08 -23.07 -1.10
CA ASN A 84 -5.45 -21.82 -0.46
C ASN A 84 -6.09 -20.86 -1.47
N THR A 85 -7.39 -20.61 -1.30
CA THR A 85 -8.18 -19.74 -2.19
C THR A 85 -8.23 -18.29 -1.72
N SER A 86 -7.38 -17.88 -0.79
CA SER A 86 -7.36 -16.53 -0.24
C SER A 86 -6.95 -15.50 -1.28
N SER A 87 -7.62 -14.34 -1.27
CA SER A 87 -7.21 -13.20 -2.09
C SER A 87 -5.92 -12.51 -1.61
N TYR A 88 -5.41 -12.88 -0.43
CA TYR A 88 -4.17 -12.35 0.14
C TYR A 88 -2.91 -13.03 -0.39
N LEU A 89 -3.05 -14.21 -0.98
CA LEU A 89 -1.94 -14.99 -1.51
C LEU A 89 -2.06 -15.18 -3.03
N LEU A 90 -0.93 -15.44 -3.66
CA LEU A 90 -0.83 -15.81 -5.07
C LEU A 90 -0.44 -17.29 -5.18
N ASN A 91 -1.03 -17.97 -6.13
CA ASN A 91 -0.52 -19.27 -6.53
C ASN A 91 0.83 -19.09 -7.22
N ILE A 92 1.76 -19.98 -6.90
CA ILE A 92 3.08 -19.99 -7.52
C ILE A 92 3.28 -21.32 -8.27
N ARG A 93 4.18 -21.30 -9.23
CA ARG A 93 4.70 -22.49 -9.89
C ARG A 93 6.21 -22.46 -9.82
N TYR A 94 6.81 -23.49 -9.26
CA TYR A 94 8.24 -23.70 -9.31
C TYR A 94 8.57 -24.60 -10.50
N LEU A 95 9.49 -24.18 -11.35
CA LEU A 95 9.91 -24.90 -12.56
C LEU A 95 11.43 -25.06 -12.53
N GLU A 96 11.92 -26.29 -12.41
CA GLU A 96 13.34 -26.59 -12.13
C GLU A 96 14.27 -26.24 -13.30
N ASP A 97 13.98 -26.73 -14.49
CA ASP A 97 14.84 -26.62 -15.67
C ASP A 97 14.17 -25.75 -16.73
N GLU A 98 13.89 -24.48 -16.39
CA GLU A 98 12.96 -23.69 -17.18
C GLU A 98 13.60 -22.66 -18.06
N LEU A 99 14.57 -21.88 -17.55
CA LEU A 99 15.20 -20.79 -18.30
C LEU A 99 16.64 -21.12 -18.65
N PHE A 100 16.93 -21.25 -19.95
CA PHE A 100 18.29 -21.36 -20.42
C PHE A 100 19.00 -20.01 -20.31
N VAL A 101 20.13 -20.01 -19.61
CA VAL A 101 20.99 -18.82 -19.47
C VAL A 101 22.40 -19.18 -19.87
N TRP A 102 22.94 -18.43 -20.83
CA TRP A 102 24.36 -18.48 -21.11
C TRP A 102 25.12 -17.65 -20.08
N SER A 103 26.10 -18.25 -19.41
CA SER A 103 26.89 -17.56 -18.40
C SER A 103 28.35 -17.95 -18.52
N ASP A 104 29.23 -16.92 -18.54
CA ASP A 104 30.67 -17.14 -18.56
C ASP A 104 31.20 -17.81 -17.29
N SER A 105 30.44 -17.74 -16.20
CA SER A 105 30.77 -18.39 -14.92
C SER A 105 30.40 -19.89 -14.88
N MET A 106 29.64 -20.36 -15.86
CA MET A 106 29.17 -21.74 -15.99
C MET A 106 29.73 -22.29 -17.30
N GLU A 107 30.97 -22.64 -17.44
CA GLU A 107 31.69 -23.19 -18.61
C GLU A 107 30.84 -23.57 -19.87
N GLU A 108 29.52 -23.78 -19.68
CA GLU A 108 28.46 -24.00 -20.68
C GLU A 108 27.15 -23.38 -20.17
N GLY A 109 26.25 -22.96 -21.08
CA GLY A 109 24.91 -22.49 -20.72
C GLY A 109 24.09 -23.60 -20.02
N ASN A 110 23.28 -23.23 -19.03
CA ASN A 110 22.46 -24.16 -18.27
C ASN A 110 21.02 -23.67 -18.15
N ASN A 111 20.11 -24.62 -18.02
CA ASN A 111 18.75 -24.33 -17.58
C ASN A 111 18.75 -24.07 -16.05
N VAL A 112 18.17 -22.95 -15.67
CA VAL A 112 18.04 -22.56 -14.28
C VAL A 112 16.58 -22.59 -13.84
N PRO A 113 16.31 -22.83 -12.54
CA PRO A 113 14.97 -22.82 -12.02
C PRO A 113 14.39 -21.39 -11.95
N VAL A 114 13.07 -21.33 -12.12
CA VAL A 114 12.31 -20.08 -11.95
C VAL A 114 11.06 -20.32 -11.11
N VAL A 115 10.58 -19.24 -10.45
CA VAL A 115 9.25 -19.19 -9.85
C VAL A 115 8.37 -18.26 -10.66
N VAL A 116 7.17 -18.72 -10.98
CA VAL A 116 6.17 -17.94 -11.74
C VAL A 116 4.93 -17.75 -10.91
N MET A 117 4.45 -16.51 -10.87
CA MET A 117 3.21 -16.12 -10.22
C MET A 117 2.50 -15.03 -11.03
N ASP A 118 1.23 -14.79 -10.77
CA ASP A 118 0.52 -13.67 -11.38
C ASP A 118 1.20 -12.35 -10.99
N TRP A 119 1.31 -11.44 -11.96
CA TRP A 119 1.77 -10.07 -11.67
C TRP A 119 0.69 -9.31 -10.92
N VAL A 120 1.06 -8.68 -9.82
CA VAL A 120 0.16 -7.82 -9.04
C VAL A 120 0.43 -6.36 -9.38
N ASP A 121 -0.55 -5.70 -9.97
CA ASP A 121 -0.49 -4.25 -10.13
C ASP A 121 -0.86 -3.59 -8.80
N GLY A 122 -0.01 -2.68 -8.34
CA GLY A 122 -0.15 -2.01 -7.04
C GLY A 122 1.12 -1.29 -6.63
N ARG A 123 1.14 -0.86 -5.38
CA ARG A 123 2.30 -0.27 -4.71
C ARG A 123 2.68 -1.15 -3.51
N THR A 124 3.94 -1.18 -3.13
CA THR A 124 4.32 -1.72 -1.83
C THR A 124 3.62 -0.92 -0.73
N LEU A 125 3.39 -1.53 0.41
CA LEU A 125 2.72 -0.88 1.55
C LEU A 125 3.41 0.43 1.93
N ASP A 126 4.74 0.44 1.93
CA ASP A 126 5.54 1.64 2.21
C ASP A 126 5.35 2.74 1.16
N ALA A 127 5.41 2.40 -0.13
CA ALA A 127 5.19 3.35 -1.22
C ALA A 127 3.76 3.91 -1.19
N TYR A 128 2.76 3.06 -0.91
CA TYR A 128 1.37 3.47 -0.82
C TYR A 128 1.14 4.48 0.31
N ILE A 129 1.78 4.27 1.48
CA ILE A 129 1.70 5.20 2.60
C ILE A 129 2.33 6.54 2.24
N LYS A 130 3.51 6.53 1.62
CA LYS A 130 4.19 7.76 1.17
C LYS A 130 3.30 8.58 0.24
N GLU A 131 2.67 7.92 -0.72
CA GLU A 131 1.75 8.57 -1.66
C GLU A 131 0.47 9.09 -0.98
N ARG A 132 0.03 8.47 0.12
CA ARG A 132 -1.24 8.74 0.80
C ARG A 132 -1.10 9.31 2.21
N ILE A 133 0.10 9.79 2.56
CA ILE A 133 0.43 10.22 3.93
C ILE A 133 -0.48 11.32 4.46
N HIS A 134 -1.08 12.09 3.58
CA HIS A 134 -1.99 13.18 3.93
C HIS A 134 -3.45 12.73 4.11
N SER A 135 -3.79 11.48 3.79
CA SER A 135 -5.15 10.95 3.88
C SER A 135 -5.33 10.06 5.09
N LYS A 136 -5.72 10.62 6.23
CA LYS A 136 -5.97 9.84 7.45
C LYS A 136 -7.01 8.74 7.24
N TYR A 137 -8.07 9.02 6.48
CA TYR A 137 -9.08 8.00 6.19
C TYR A 137 -8.51 6.84 5.37
N THR A 138 -7.71 7.13 4.34
CA THR A 138 -7.05 6.09 3.54
C THR A 138 -6.08 5.27 4.41
N LEU A 139 -5.30 5.95 5.26
CA LEU A 139 -4.38 5.28 6.19
C LEU A 139 -5.14 4.45 7.23
N ALA A 140 -6.26 4.95 7.76
CA ALA A 140 -7.10 4.18 8.70
C ALA A 140 -7.74 2.97 8.02
N THR A 141 -8.18 3.11 6.75
CA THR A 141 -8.70 2.00 5.95
C THR A 141 -7.63 0.97 5.67
N LEU A 142 -6.41 1.42 5.38
CA LEU A 142 -5.26 0.54 5.19
C LEU A 142 -4.93 -0.24 6.46
N ALA A 143 -4.90 0.43 7.62
CA ALA A 143 -4.71 -0.22 8.92
C ALA A 143 -5.79 -1.28 9.19
N TYR A 144 -7.07 -0.95 8.93
CA TYR A 144 -8.18 -1.89 9.05
C TYR A 144 -8.01 -3.10 8.10
N ASN A 145 -7.68 -2.87 6.84
CA ASN A 145 -7.48 -3.95 5.86
C ASN A 145 -6.30 -4.84 6.25
N PHE A 146 -5.21 -4.25 6.75
CA PHE A 146 -4.06 -5.00 7.24
C PHE A 146 -4.42 -5.85 8.48
N CYS A 147 -5.13 -5.28 9.44
CA CYS A 147 -5.62 -6.03 10.61
C CYS A 147 -6.51 -7.22 10.22
N ARG A 148 -7.34 -7.07 9.17
CA ARG A 148 -8.13 -8.18 8.64
C ARG A 148 -7.26 -9.26 7.99
N MET A 149 -6.27 -8.86 7.20
CA MET A 149 -5.30 -9.78 6.61
C MET A 149 -4.51 -10.50 7.71
N GLY A 150 -4.00 -9.76 8.70
CA GLY A 150 -3.28 -10.32 9.85
C GLY A 150 -4.13 -11.31 10.64
N SER A 151 -5.40 -10.95 10.93
CA SER A 151 -6.34 -11.88 11.60
C SER A 151 -6.58 -13.15 10.81
N TRP A 152 -6.64 -13.05 9.47
CA TRP A 152 -6.74 -14.21 8.61
C TRP A 152 -5.45 -15.03 8.67
N LEU A 153 -4.28 -14.42 8.53
CA LEU A 153 -2.98 -15.13 8.54
C LEU A 153 -2.75 -15.85 9.87
N LEU A 154 -3.04 -15.20 11.01
CA LEU A 154 -2.99 -15.80 12.36
C LEU A 154 -3.94 -17.02 12.52
N SER A 155 -4.90 -17.23 11.63
CA SER A 155 -5.82 -18.37 11.66
C SER A 155 -5.41 -19.50 10.72
N GLN A 156 -4.34 -19.32 9.95
CA GLN A 156 -3.87 -20.30 8.99
C GLN A 156 -2.72 -21.14 9.58
N PRO A 157 -2.51 -22.37 9.10
CA PRO A 157 -1.36 -23.19 9.50
C PRO A 157 -0.09 -22.84 8.71
N ILE A 158 0.01 -21.63 8.22
CA ILE A 158 1.12 -21.11 7.41
C ILE A 158 1.60 -19.78 7.96
N ALA A 159 2.85 -19.43 7.68
CA ALA A 159 3.39 -18.10 7.91
C ALA A 159 4.23 -17.61 6.73
N HIS A 160 4.24 -16.31 6.48
CA HIS A 160 5.00 -15.71 5.38
C HIS A 160 6.53 -15.76 5.62
N GLY A 161 6.94 -15.61 6.86
CA GLY A 161 8.33 -15.74 7.32
C GLY A 161 9.23 -14.51 7.12
N ASP A 162 8.88 -13.60 6.22
CA ASP A 162 9.53 -12.27 6.05
C ASP A 162 8.46 -11.21 5.80
N LEU A 163 7.46 -11.14 6.70
CA LEU A 163 6.41 -10.14 6.58
C LEU A 163 6.95 -8.75 6.89
N LYS A 164 6.93 -7.89 5.88
CA LYS A 164 7.38 -6.49 5.94
C LYS A 164 6.66 -5.65 4.90
N PRO A 165 6.70 -4.31 4.98
CA PRO A 165 5.99 -3.43 4.05
C PRO A 165 6.30 -3.63 2.57
N ASP A 166 7.53 -4.02 2.22
CA ASP A 166 7.92 -4.28 0.83
C ASP A 166 7.29 -5.55 0.25
N ASN A 167 6.93 -6.50 1.11
CA ASN A 167 6.33 -7.77 0.73
C ASN A 167 4.78 -7.76 0.77
N VAL A 168 4.18 -6.59 1.03
CA VAL A 168 2.74 -6.36 0.98
C VAL A 168 2.41 -5.39 -0.15
N ILE A 169 1.73 -5.88 -1.19
CA ILE A 169 1.27 -5.02 -2.29
C ILE A 169 -0.14 -4.54 -2.00
N VAL A 170 -0.32 -3.24 -2.08
CA VAL A 170 -1.63 -2.57 -2.00
C VAL A 170 -2.10 -2.30 -3.42
N ARG A 171 -3.20 -2.94 -3.82
CA ARG A 171 -3.84 -2.67 -5.11
C ARG A 171 -4.59 -1.33 -5.07
N GLU A 172 -4.97 -0.83 -6.23
CA GLU A 172 -5.68 0.44 -6.34
C GLU A 172 -7.00 0.48 -5.54
N ASN A 173 -7.70 -0.64 -5.47
CA ASN A 173 -8.91 -0.79 -4.64
C ASN A 173 -8.66 -0.97 -3.14
N GLY A 174 -7.41 -0.83 -2.68
CA GLY A 174 -7.00 -0.98 -1.28
C GLY A 174 -6.93 -2.42 -0.77
N SER A 175 -7.12 -3.44 -1.65
CA SER A 175 -6.90 -4.84 -1.27
C SER A 175 -5.41 -5.16 -1.16
N LEU A 176 -5.08 -6.05 -0.23
CA LEU A 176 -3.69 -6.42 0.07
C LEU A 176 -3.35 -7.78 -0.53
N VAL A 177 -2.12 -7.92 -0.99
CA VAL A 177 -1.56 -9.19 -1.49
C VAL A 177 -0.16 -9.36 -0.97
N LEU A 178 0.15 -10.52 -0.42
CA LEU A 178 1.49 -10.90 0.00
C LEU A 178 2.29 -11.43 -1.20
N VAL A 179 3.55 -11.06 -1.25
CA VAL A 179 4.50 -11.48 -2.28
C VAL A 179 5.83 -11.89 -1.63
N ASP A 180 6.65 -12.63 -2.36
CA ASP A 180 7.99 -13.06 -1.91
C ASP A 180 7.98 -14.09 -0.77
N TYR A 181 7.69 -15.35 -1.15
CA TYR A 181 7.48 -16.47 -0.22
C TYR A 181 8.74 -17.25 0.17
N ASP A 182 9.95 -16.69 0.00
CA ASP A 182 11.22 -17.39 0.26
C ASP A 182 11.34 -17.91 1.70
N GLY A 183 10.80 -17.15 2.65
CA GLY A 183 10.80 -17.50 4.07
C GLY A 183 9.57 -18.26 4.56
N MET A 184 8.64 -18.61 3.68
CA MET A 184 7.32 -19.12 4.06
C MET A 184 7.40 -20.48 4.79
N TYR A 185 6.67 -20.57 5.90
CA TYR A 185 6.38 -21.82 6.59
C TYR A 185 5.07 -22.42 6.06
N VAL A 186 5.09 -23.71 5.78
CA VAL A 186 3.92 -24.54 5.45
C VAL A 186 3.91 -25.80 6.32
N PRO A 187 2.77 -26.47 6.51
CA PRO A 187 2.69 -27.65 7.40
C PRO A 187 3.72 -28.75 7.09
N GLU A 188 4.06 -28.95 5.82
CA GLU A 188 5.09 -29.92 5.38
C GLU A 188 6.50 -29.53 5.83
N SER A 189 6.69 -28.28 6.22
CA SER A 189 7.95 -27.77 6.76
C SER A 189 8.13 -28.04 8.26
N ASN A 190 7.15 -28.64 8.92
CA ASN A 190 7.19 -28.91 10.35
C ASN A 190 8.43 -29.77 10.73
N GLY A 191 9.19 -29.31 11.72
CA GLY A 191 10.43 -29.94 12.17
C GLY A 191 11.66 -29.63 11.32
N LYS A 192 11.53 -28.78 10.28
CA LYS A 192 12.66 -28.23 9.52
C LYS A 192 13.14 -26.93 10.14
N PHE A 193 14.29 -26.44 9.68
CA PHE A 193 14.84 -25.16 10.08
C PHE A 193 14.48 -24.06 9.09
N ALA A 194 14.42 -22.84 9.59
CA ALA A 194 14.25 -21.66 8.73
C ALA A 194 15.49 -21.50 7.83
N ILE A 195 15.29 -21.45 6.54
CA ILE A 195 16.36 -21.12 5.58
C ILE A 195 16.59 -19.59 5.59
N GLU A 196 15.51 -18.84 5.74
CA GLU A 196 15.54 -17.39 5.86
C GLU A 196 14.96 -16.93 7.19
N MET A 197 15.66 -15.98 7.79
CA MET A 197 15.32 -15.51 9.13
C MET A 197 14.36 -14.30 9.11
N GLY A 198 14.03 -13.78 7.92
CA GLY A 198 13.29 -12.53 7.78
C GLY A 198 14.11 -11.29 8.16
N THR A 199 13.51 -10.14 7.94
CA THR A 199 14.16 -8.83 8.12
C THR A 199 14.21 -8.44 9.61
N PRO A 200 15.38 -8.05 10.17
CA PRO A 200 15.55 -7.81 11.60
C PRO A 200 14.56 -6.81 12.22
N ASN A 201 14.23 -5.74 11.50
CA ASN A 201 13.32 -4.72 12.01
C ASN A 201 11.84 -5.17 12.07
N PHE A 202 11.49 -6.31 11.46
CA PHE A 202 10.12 -6.82 11.41
C PHE A 202 9.96 -8.20 12.07
N ARG A 203 11.04 -8.86 12.44
CA ARG A 203 10.98 -10.15 13.12
C ARG A 203 11.14 -10.00 14.62
N HIS A 204 10.62 -10.97 15.35
CA HIS A 204 10.86 -11.02 16.80
C HIS A 204 12.36 -11.09 17.13
N PRO A 205 12.87 -10.27 18.09
CA PRO A 205 14.32 -10.19 18.37
C PRO A 205 14.94 -11.52 18.83
N MET A 206 14.13 -12.44 19.38
CA MET A 206 14.59 -13.77 19.84
C MET A 206 14.34 -14.88 18.81
N ARG A 207 13.92 -14.53 17.57
CA ARG A 207 13.75 -15.54 16.53
C ARG A 207 15.10 -16.08 16.09
N ASP A 208 15.21 -17.40 16.08
CA ASP A 208 16.34 -18.15 15.56
C ASP A 208 15.92 -19.13 14.48
N GLU A 209 16.85 -19.87 13.90
CA GLU A 209 16.60 -20.83 12.83
C GLU A 209 15.75 -22.03 13.24
N PHE A 210 15.70 -22.34 14.56
CA PHE A 210 14.95 -23.47 15.12
C PHE A 210 13.49 -23.11 15.34
N LYS A 211 13.16 -21.81 15.46
CA LYS A 211 11.80 -21.33 15.57
C LYS A 211 11.23 -21.11 14.18
N PHE A 212 10.68 -22.19 13.61
CA PHE A 212 10.10 -22.20 12.28
C PHE A 212 8.77 -22.96 12.33
N ASP A 213 7.70 -22.21 12.52
CA ASP A 213 6.33 -22.67 12.72
C ASP A 213 5.34 -21.63 12.20
N GLU A 214 4.04 -21.89 12.34
CA GLU A 214 2.95 -21.00 11.90
C GLU A 214 2.88 -19.68 12.65
N HIS A 215 3.62 -19.51 13.75
CA HIS A 215 3.59 -18.31 14.60
C HIS A 215 4.75 -17.33 14.34
N ILE A 216 5.64 -17.62 13.40
CA ILE A 216 6.83 -16.77 13.16
C ILE A 216 6.50 -15.36 12.67
N ASP A 217 5.27 -15.12 12.18
CA ASP A 217 4.80 -13.80 11.75
C ASP A 217 4.00 -13.05 12.82
N ASP A 218 3.66 -13.66 13.93
CA ASP A 218 2.77 -13.07 14.94
C ASP A 218 3.28 -11.71 15.42
N PHE A 219 4.59 -11.60 15.64
CA PHE A 219 5.23 -10.35 16.02
C PHE A 219 5.17 -9.31 14.89
N SER A 220 5.51 -9.70 13.66
CA SER A 220 5.49 -8.81 12.50
C SER A 220 4.10 -8.27 12.23
N ILE A 221 3.08 -9.12 12.35
CA ILE A 221 1.67 -8.74 12.19
C ILE A 221 1.27 -7.71 13.26
N ALA A 222 1.63 -7.95 14.52
CA ALA A 222 1.31 -7.03 15.62
C ALA A 222 2.02 -5.68 15.47
N GLU A 223 3.31 -5.69 15.10
CA GLU A 223 4.12 -4.48 14.88
C GLU A 223 3.58 -3.64 13.73
N ILE A 224 3.38 -4.24 12.55
CA ILE A 224 2.91 -3.51 11.35
C ILE A 224 1.49 -2.98 11.58
N ALA A 225 0.59 -3.75 12.21
CA ALA A 225 -0.75 -3.31 12.54
C ALA A 225 -0.76 -2.09 13.48
N LEU A 226 0.09 -2.14 14.53
CA LEU A 226 0.26 -1.03 15.47
C LEU A 226 0.79 0.21 14.76
N SER A 227 1.84 0.03 13.94
CA SER A 227 2.48 1.11 13.18
C SER A 227 1.49 1.78 12.22
N LEU A 228 0.72 1.00 11.44
CA LEU A 228 -0.30 1.52 10.54
C LEU A 228 -1.38 2.31 11.27
N LYS A 229 -1.87 1.79 12.39
CA LYS A 229 -2.88 2.48 13.19
C LYS A 229 -2.32 3.78 13.78
N ALA A 230 -1.10 3.76 14.28
CA ALA A 230 -0.43 4.96 14.82
C ALA A 230 -0.23 6.03 13.73
N ILE A 231 0.24 5.63 12.54
CA ILE A 231 0.40 6.52 11.37
C ILE A 231 -0.96 7.11 10.96
N SER A 232 -2.05 6.34 10.99
CA SER A 232 -3.38 6.85 10.65
C SER A 232 -3.89 7.92 11.62
N LEU A 233 -3.48 7.85 12.88
CA LEU A 233 -3.80 8.86 13.90
C LEU A 233 -2.87 10.07 13.84
N ASN A 234 -1.59 9.82 13.62
CA ASN A 234 -0.57 10.86 13.52
C ASN A 234 0.44 10.56 12.39
N PRO A 235 0.21 11.03 11.16
CA PRO A 235 1.12 10.81 10.03
C PRO A 235 2.53 11.37 10.23
N GLN A 236 2.73 12.32 11.14
CA GLN A 236 4.05 12.86 11.44
C GLN A 236 5.00 11.80 12.03
N LEU A 237 4.47 10.75 12.67
CA LEU A 237 5.28 9.64 13.16
C LEU A 237 6.06 8.97 12.02
N TYR A 238 5.41 8.79 10.87
CA TYR A 238 6.07 8.21 9.70
C TYR A 238 7.16 9.14 9.14
N LYS A 239 6.94 10.46 9.13
CA LYS A 239 7.97 11.42 8.69
C LYS A 239 9.16 11.48 9.64
N GLN A 240 8.94 11.27 10.94
CA GLN A 240 9.96 11.37 11.98
C GLN A 240 10.76 10.07 12.18
N PHE A 241 10.11 8.93 12.15
CA PHE A 241 10.69 7.62 12.51
C PHE A 241 10.79 6.66 11.32
N GLY A 242 9.96 6.84 10.27
CA GLY A 242 9.97 5.99 9.08
C GLY A 242 11.25 6.15 8.26
N SER A 243 11.74 5.04 7.72
CA SER A 243 12.88 4.98 6.82
C SER A 243 12.67 3.92 5.74
N SER A 244 13.64 3.78 4.84
CA SER A 244 13.66 2.68 3.86
C SER A 244 13.88 1.30 4.48
N GLU A 245 14.38 1.25 5.73
CA GLU A 245 14.78 0.00 6.40
C GLU A 245 13.85 -0.39 7.53
N CYS A 246 13.15 0.56 8.14
CA CYS A 246 12.21 0.32 9.23
C CYS A 246 10.91 1.11 9.01
N PHE A 247 9.80 0.54 9.44
CA PHE A 247 8.48 1.16 9.27
C PHE A 247 8.28 2.30 10.28
N LEU A 248 8.20 1.99 11.55
CA LEU A 248 8.31 2.94 12.68
C LEU A 248 9.36 2.48 13.68
N PHE A 249 9.44 1.18 13.94
CA PHE A 249 10.35 0.59 14.90
C PHE A 249 11.58 0.01 14.22
N SER A 250 12.70 0.05 14.92
CA SER A 250 13.93 -0.67 14.59
C SER A 250 14.15 -1.83 15.55
N ASP A 251 15.06 -2.75 15.22
CA ASP A 251 15.45 -3.85 16.12
C ASP A 251 16.03 -3.37 17.45
N ASN A 252 16.61 -2.17 17.48
CA ASN A 252 17.11 -1.55 18.70
C ASN A 252 16.00 -1.12 19.65
N ASP A 253 14.85 -0.70 19.12
CA ASP A 253 13.70 -0.31 19.94
C ASP A 253 13.15 -1.50 20.72
N TYR A 254 13.19 -2.70 20.14
CA TYR A 254 12.69 -3.93 20.77
C TYR A 254 13.56 -4.41 21.92
N ARG A 255 14.85 -4.06 21.93
CA ARG A 255 15.80 -4.46 22.98
C ARG A 255 15.61 -3.70 24.29
N ASP A 256 15.13 -2.45 24.20
CA ASP A 256 14.80 -1.63 25.37
C ASP A 256 13.60 -0.72 25.03
N ILE A 257 12.44 -1.36 24.94
CA ILE A 257 11.21 -0.70 24.48
C ILE A 257 10.84 0.51 25.36
N ALA A 258 11.18 0.50 26.63
CA ALA A 258 10.90 1.58 27.56
C ALA A 258 11.69 2.88 27.24
N LYS A 259 12.80 2.77 26.52
CA LYS A 259 13.62 3.92 26.08
C LYS A 259 13.34 4.33 24.64
N SER A 260 12.50 3.60 23.93
CA SER A 260 12.15 3.91 22.55
C SER A 260 11.31 5.17 22.46
N ASP A 261 11.79 6.16 21.69
CA ASP A 261 11.08 7.43 21.47
C ASP A 261 9.79 7.21 20.68
N ILE A 262 9.81 6.31 19.68
CA ILE A 262 8.61 5.96 18.93
C ILE A 262 7.58 5.27 19.82
N PHE A 263 7.99 4.34 20.68
CA PHE A 263 7.08 3.70 21.62
C PHE A 263 6.41 4.73 22.54
N ASN A 264 7.16 5.65 23.12
CA ASN A 264 6.62 6.70 23.98
C ASN A 264 5.65 7.62 23.22
N SER A 265 5.96 7.91 21.96
CA SER A 265 5.06 8.68 21.08
C SER A 265 3.73 7.95 20.82
N ILE A 266 3.78 6.64 20.57
CA ILE A 266 2.58 5.81 20.37
C ILE A 266 1.77 5.71 21.67
N VAL A 267 2.40 5.54 22.81
CA VAL A 267 1.72 5.50 24.12
C VAL A 267 0.92 6.79 24.37
N SER A 268 1.42 7.93 23.93
CA SER A 268 0.69 9.20 24.05
C SER A 268 -0.62 9.25 23.24
N LEU A 269 -0.76 8.41 22.21
CA LEU A 269 -1.97 8.28 21.38
C LEU A 269 -2.90 7.16 21.87
N ALA A 270 -2.57 6.42 22.91
CA ALA A 270 -3.30 5.23 23.38
C ALA A 270 -4.68 5.52 24.02
N THR A 271 -5.18 6.75 23.90
CA THR A 271 -6.60 7.08 24.17
C THR A 271 -7.53 6.52 23.09
N ASP A 272 -7.04 6.29 21.87
CA ASP A 272 -7.77 5.55 20.83
C ASP A 272 -7.84 4.06 21.22
N LYS A 273 -9.07 3.50 21.23
CA LYS A 273 -9.31 2.12 21.65
C LYS A 273 -8.63 1.10 20.75
N GLY A 274 -8.69 1.31 19.45
CA GLY A 274 -8.07 0.42 18.47
C GLY A 274 -6.56 0.39 18.61
N LEU A 275 -5.94 1.56 18.78
CA LEU A 275 -4.49 1.66 19.03
C LEU A 275 -4.10 1.00 20.35
N SER A 276 -4.85 1.23 21.42
CA SER A 276 -4.58 0.63 22.74
C SER A 276 -4.63 -0.89 22.69
N SER A 277 -5.60 -1.45 21.95
CA SER A 277 -5.70 -2.90 21.75
C SER A 277 -4.49 -3.44 20.97
N LEU A 278 -4.10 -2.80 19.87
CA LEU A 278 -2.95 -3.20 19.07
C LEU A 278 -1.64 -3.04 19.84
N LEU A 279 -1.50 -1.99 20.64
CA LEU A 279 -0.34 -1.79 21.52
C LEU A 279 -0.21 -2.94 22.54
N SER A 280 -1.33 -3.38 23.11
CA SER A 280 -1.35 -4.52 24.04
C SER A 280 -0.93 -5.83 23.35
N LEU A 281 -1.40 -6.06 22.12
CA LEU A 281 -1.00 -7.23 21.33
C LEU A 281 0.47 -7.20 20.95
N PHE A 282 0.96 -6.04 20.52
CA PHE A 282 2.39 -5.87 20.22
C PHE A 282 3.28 -6.17 21.43
N LEU A 283 2.94 -5.64 22.61
CA LEU A 283 3.70 -5.92 23.84
C LEU A 283 3.61 -7.39 24.24
N LEU A 284 2.47 -8.05 24.00
CA LEU A 284 2.32 -9.47 24.25
C LEU A 284 3.19 -10.29 23.29
N ALA A 285 3.15 -9.97 21.99
CA ALA A 285 3.99 -10.63 20.99
C ALA A 285 5.49 -10.42 21.27
N LEU A 286 5.88 -9.21 21.68
CA LEU A 286 7.27 -8.90 22.07
C LEU A 286 7.72 -9.69 23.31
N ALA A 287 6.82 -9.91 24.27
CA ALA A 287 7.15 -10.62 25.51
C ALA A 287 7.21 -12.15 25.33
N ASN A 288 6.30 -12.72 24.53
CA ASN A 288 6.12 -14.17 24.40
C ASN A 288 6.72 -14.75 23.12
N GLY A 289 6.89 -13.92 22.10
CA GLY A 289 7.35 -14.32 20.78
C GLY A 289 6.25 -14.82 19.83
N ASP A 290 5.02 -14.98 20.33
CA ASP A 290 3.85 -15.38 19.56
C ASP A 290 2.55 -14.87 20.19
N LEU A 291 1.44 -15.04 19.46
CA LEU A 291 0.08 -14.69 19.86
C LEU A 291 -0.84 -15.92 19.99
N SER A 292 -0.29 -17.13 20.05
CA SER A 292 -1.03 -18.41 20.08
C SER A 292 -2.08 -18.48 21.20
N MET A 293 -1.86 -17.77 22.30
CA MET A 293 -2.77 -17.71 23.46
C MET A 293 -3.89 -16.68 23.29
N VAL A 294 -3.93 -15.96 22.17
CA VAL A 294 -4.88 -14.88 21.94
C VAL A 294 -5.76 -15.22 20.74
N SER A 295 -7.04 -14.82 20.80
CA SER A 295 -7.89 -14.94 19.63
C SER A 295 -7.36 -14.10 18.46
N ASN A 296 -7.26 -14.70 17.27
CA ASN A 296 -6.88 -14.01 16.04
C ASN A 296 -7.78 -12.81 15.71
N LYS A 297 -8.98 -12.73 16.28
CA LYS A 297 -9.90 -11.58 16.15
C LYS A 297 -9.47 -10.37 17.00
N ALA A 298 -8.60 -10.56 17.98
CA ALA A 298 -8.17 -9.48 18.86
C ALA A 298 -7.41 -8.36 18.14
N ILE A 299 -6.81 -8.67 16.97
CA ILE A 299 -6.12 -7.69 16.12
C ILE A 299 -7.08 -6.84 15.28
N ILE A 300 -8.36 -7.22 15.17
CA ILE A 300 -9.32 -6.48 14.33
C ILE A 300 -9.71 -5.18 15.03
N ILE A 301 -9.50 -4.08 14.36
CA ILE A 301 -9.95 -2.75 14.75
C ILE A 301 -11.28 -2.39 14.08
N ASP A 302 -11.93 -1.35 14.55
CA ASP A 302 -13.16 -0.86 13.94
C ASP A 302 -12.88 -0.35 12.51
N LYS A 303 -13.82 -0.66 11.61
CA LYS A 303 -13.77 -0.13 10.25
C LYS A 303 -13.93 1.38 10.32
N PRO A 304 -13.01 2.15 9.68
CA PRO A 304 -13.18 3.59 9.63
C PRO A 304 -14.51 3.93 8.94
N GLU A 305 -15.28 4.76 9.57
CA GLU A 305 -16.52 5.25 8.98
C GLU A 305 -16.18 6.35 7.95
N LYS A 306 -16.77 6.25 6.78
CA LYS A 306 -16.85 7.39 5.87
C LYS A 306 -17.87 8.34 6.45
N LEU A 307 -17.36 9.39 7.03
CA LEU A 307 -18.22 10.43 7.59
C LEU A 307 -18.68 11.32 6.44
N SER A 308 -19.93 11.19 6.03
CA SER A 308 -20.45 12.01 4.95
C SER A 308 -21.01 13.32 5.46
N ILE A 309 -20.40 14.40 5.10
CA ILE A 309 -21.07 15.67 5.08
C ILE A 309 -21.97 15.67 3.87
N ILE A 310 -23.24 15.56 4.11
CA ILE A 310 -24.23 15.93 3.10
C ILE A 310 -24.15 17.46 3.04
N PRO A 311 -23.77 18.05 1.88
CA PRO A 311 -23.90 19.48 1.71
C PRO A 311 -25.39 19.80 1.72
N LYS A 312 -25.93 20.01 2.89
CA LYS A 312 -27.22 20.68 2.96
C LYS A 312 -26.95 22.11 2.47
N ASP A 313 -27.89 22.65 1.70
CA ASP A 313 -27.92 24.06 1.27
C ASP A 313 -27.69 25.09 2.41
N ASN A 314 -27.40 24.65 3.59
CA ASN A 314 -27.27 25.33 4.86
C ASN A 314 -26.01 24.94 5.62
N ILE A 315 -24.90 24.59 4.97
CA ILE A 315 -23.62 24.82 5.65
C ILE A 315 -23.54 26.33 5.78
N PRO A 316 -23.62 26.89 7.00
CA PRO A 316 -23.65 28.33 7.16
C PRO A 316 -22.35 28.86 6.56
N LEU A 317 -22.43 29.91 5.79
CA LEU A 317 -21.28 30.75 5.40
C LEU A 317 -20.43 31.16 6.63
N GLU A 318 -20.94 31.01 7.82
CA GLU A 318 -20.28 31.25 9.11
C GLU A 318 -19.06 30.35 9.36
N ILE A 319 -18.95 29.17 8.70
CA ILE A 319 -17.71 28.37 8.69
C ILE A 319 -16.59 29.12 7.94
N GLU A 320 -16.94 30.00 7.03
CA GLU A 320 -15.99 30.77 6.22
C GLU A 320 -15.17 31.80 7.03
N HIS A 321 -15.59 32.12 8.25
CA HIS A 321 -14.97 33.10 9.09
C HIS A 321 -14.49 32.60 10.46
N ASP A 322 -14.79 31.36 10.78
CA ASP A 322 -14.38 30.79 12.07
C ASP A 322 -13.06 30.04 11.97
N TYR A 323 -11.97 30.81 11.94
CA TYR A 323 -10.61 30.27 12.03
C TYR A 323 -10.32 29.56 13.36
N SER A 324 -11.28 29.52 14.30
CA SER A 324 -11.13 28.85 15.59
C SER A 324 -11.15 27.31 15.45
N VAL A 325 -11.53 26.79 14.29
CA VAL A 325 -11.64 25.34 14.01
C VAL A 325 -10.38 24.77 13.40
N GLY A 326 -9.27 25.49 13.39
CA GLY A 326 -7.98 24.95 12.91
C GLY A 326 -7.89 24.77 11.40
N VAL A 327 -8.50 25.66 10.64
CA VAL A 327 -8.54 25.61 9.17
C VAL A 327 -7.16 25.88 8.58
N THR A 328 -6.59 24.93 7.83
CA THR A 328 -5.42 25.21 7.01
C THR A 328 -5.86 26.00 5.79
N VAL A 329 -5.38 27.22 5.67
CA VAL A 329 -5.61 28.05 4.49
C VAL A 329 -4.54 27.72 3.47
N ALA A 330 -4.95 27.17 2.33
CA ALA A 330 -4.07 27.03 1.18
C ALA A 330 -4.25 28.20 0.23
N GLU A 331 -3.15 28.78 -0.25
CA GLU A 331 -3.19 29.86 -1.20
C GLU A 331 -3.39 29.34 -2.62
N PHE A 332 -4.04 30.15 -3.44
CA PHE A 332 -4.19 29.86 -4.86
C PHE A 332 -2.80 29.79 -5.52
N TYR A 333 -2.49 28.66 -6.14
CA TYR A 333 -1.22 28.45 -6.83
C TYR A 333 -1.35 28.65 -8.35
N THR A 334 -2.25 27.91 -9.00
CA THR A 334 -2.48 28.00 -10.44
C THR A 334 -3.85 27.47 -10.82
N GLU A 335 -4.19 27.58 -12.08
CA GLU A 335 -5.39 26.94 -12.64
C GLU A 335 -5.13 26.44 -14.05
N ARG A 336 -5.90 25.41 -14.44
CA ARG A 336 -5.92 24.89 -15.80
C ARG A 336 -7.35 24.60 -16.23
N GLU A 337 -7.67 24.89 -17.49
CA GLU A 337 -8.95 24.51 -18.07
C GLU A 337 -8.87 23.09 -18.65
N ILE A 338 -9.93 22.33 -18.46
CA ILE A 338 -10.15 21.05 -19.11
C ILE A 338 -11.51 21.10 -19.84
N GLU A 339 -11.56 20.53 -21.02
CA GLU A 339 -12.79 20.39 -21.79
C GLU A 339 -13.17 18.93 -21.90
N ARG A 340 -14.45 18.63 -21.65
CA ARG A 340 -14.97 17.30 -21.80
C ARG A 340 -16.38 17.35 -22.40
N GLY A 341 -16.51 16.84 -23.61
CA GLY A 341 -17.73 17.02 -24.38
C GLY A 341 -18.03 18.51 -24.57
N GLU A 342 -19.21 18.94 -24.18
CA GLU A 342 -19.63 20.34 -24.25
C GLU A 342 -19.33 21.14 -22.98
N ARG A 343 -18.76 20.53 -21.98
CA ARG A 343 -18.52 21.14 -20.67
C ARG A 343 -17.07 21.57 -20.52
N LYS A 344 -16.90 22.74 -19.94
CA LYS A 344 -15.59 23.30 -19.56
C LYS A 344 -15.45 23.30 -18.06
N TRP A 345 -14.34 22.81 -17.59
CA TRP A 345 -14.01 22.75 -16.17
C TRP A 345 -12.69 23.46 -15.92
N THR A 346 -12.59 24.14 -14.81
CA THR A 346 -11.32 24.66 -14.33
C THR A 346 -10.86 23.84 -13.13
N ILE A 347 -9.67 23.29 -13.22
CA ILE A 347 -8.99 22.75 -12.06
C ILE A 347 -8.21 23.91 -11.44
N ILE A 348 -8.46 24.14 -10.16
CA ILE A 348 -7.78 25.16 -9.38
C ILE A 348 -6.81 24.42 -8.44
N GLU A 349 -5.55 24.80 -8.49
CA GLU A 349 -4.53 24.22 -7.62
C GLU A 349 -4.19 25.21 -6.51
N PHE A 350 -4.14 24.73 -5.28
CA PHE A 350 -3.80 25.49 -4.08
C PHE A 350 -2.57 24.92 -3.45
N GLN A 351 -1.79 25.74 -2.79
CA GLN A 351 -0.62 25.37 -2.04
C GLN A 351 -0.75 25.83 -0.60
N ASP A 352 -0.51 24.96 0.37
CA ASP A 352 -0.46 25.35 1.77
C ASP A 352 0.90 25.92 2.18
N GLU A 353 1.02 26.38 3.41
CA GLU A 353 2.25 26.95 3.97
C GLU A 353 3.42 25.94 4.02
N TYR A 354 3.15 24.65 3.86
CA TYR A 354 4.14 23.59 3.82
C TYR A 354 4.56 23.21 2.40
N GLY A 355 3.96 23.85 1.37
CA GLY A 355 4.22 23.59 -0.03
C GLY A 355 3.40 22.41 -0.62
N ASP A 356 2.46 21.86 0.13
CA ASP A 356 1.59 20.80 -0.36
C ASP A 356 0.55 21.39 -1.34
N LEU A 357 0.35 20.70 -2.49
CA LEU A 357 -0.57 21.12 -3.54
C LEU A 357 -1.92 20.43 -3.39
N TYR A 358 -2.98 21.21 -3.60
CA TYR A 358 -4.36 20.77 -3.50
C TYR A 358 -5.14 21.18 -4.75
N ASN A 359 -5.95 20.27 -5.29
CA ASN A 359 -6.73 20.50 -6.50
C ASN A 359 -8.21 20.63 -6.20
N ALA A 360 -8.83 21.59 -6.84
CA ALA A 360 -10.27 21.78 -6.78
C ALA A 360 -10.85 21.91 -8.18
N LEU A 361 -12.04 21.39 -8.40
CA LEU A 361 -12.71 21.44 -9.68
C LEU A 361 -13.81 22.52 -9.70
N ALA A 362 -13.77 23.36 -10.70
CA ALA A 362 -14.77 24.40 -10.91
C ALA A 362 -15.37 24.31 -12.32
N LEU A 363 -16.68 24.40 -12.42
CA LEU A 363 -17.36 24.50 -13.69
C LEU A 363 -17.29 25.94 -14.21
N THR A 364 -16.73 26.15 -15.41
CA THR A 364 -16.43 27.50 -15.92
C THR A 364 -17.49 28.12 -16.82
N ASN A 365 -18.42 27.32 -17.33
CA ASN A 365 -19.37 27.82 -18.34
C ASN A 365 -20.70 28.37 -17.83
N GLY A 366 -20.80 28.59 -16.52
CA GLY A 366 -22.00 29.17 -15.91
C GLY A 366 -23.27 28.31 -16.01
N THR A 367 -23.22 27.18 -16.66
CA THR A 367 -24.28 26.17 -16.68
C THR A 367 -24.18 25.27 -15.46
N VAL A 368 -23.92 25.87 -14.37
CA VAL A 368 -24.11 25.21 -13.11
C VAL A 368 -25.58 24.93 -13.01
N THR A 369 -25.83 23.71 -13.06
CA THR A 369 -27.12 23.05 -12.92
C THR A 369 -28.27 23.96 -12.51
N LYS A 370 -29.34 23.94 -13.25
CA LYS A 370 -30.57 24.68 -12.98
C LYS A 370 -31.07 24.60 -11.53
N ASN A 371 -30.48 23.74 -10.72
CA ASN A 371 -30.85 23.46 -9.33
C ASN A 371 -29.92 24.09 -8.29
N SER A 372 -28.69 24.43 -8.62
CA SER A 372 -27.92 25.29 -7.73
C SER A 372 -28.34 26.70 -8.02
N LYS A 373 -28.92 27.37 -7.06
CA LYS A 373 -29.46 28.72 -7.26
C LYS A 373 -28.44 29.74 -7.75
N ARG A 374 -27.18 29.41 -7.96
CA ARG A 374 -26.11 30.14 -8.68
C ARG A 374 -24.77 29.51 -8.48
N GLY A 375 -24.05 29.30 -9.54
CA GLY A 375 -22.63 29.04 -9.51
C GLY A 375 -22.24 27.67 -8.97
N CYS A 376 -21.03 27.27 -9.21
CA CYS A 376 -20.48 26.05 -8.67
C CYS A 376 -20.44 26.10 -7.15
N THR A 377 -20.89 25.05 -6.54
CA THR A 377 -20.71 24.90 -5.10
C THR A 377 -19.39 24.21 -4.87
N TYR A 378 -18.45 24.91 -4.29
CA TYR A 378 -17.18 24.34 -3.86
C TYR A 378 -17.25 24.13 -2.38
N PHE A 379 -16.84 22.94 -1.94
CA PHE A 379 -16.71 22.70 -0.51
C PHE A 379 -15.26 22.59 -0.18
N ILE A 380 -14.84 23.30 0.83
CA ILE A 380 -13.48 23.28 1.27
C ILE A 380 -13.47 22.99 2.74
N LEU A 381 -13.03 21.83 3.11
CA LEU A 381 -12.75 21.47 4.48
C LEU A 381 -11.26 21.33 4.66
N CYS A 382 -10.71 21.81 5.76
CA CYS A 382 -9.32 21.59 6.09
C CYS A 382 -9.05 20.15 6.52
N LYS A 383 -7.78 19.80 6.62
CA LYS A 383 -7.36 18.47 7.12
C LYS A 383 -7.98 18.15 8.49
N GLU A 384 -7.99 19.12 9.38
CA GLU A 384 -8.51 18.99 10.74
C GLU A 384 -10.01 18.64 10.74
N GLN A 385 -10.77 19.29 9.88
CA GLN A 385 -12.20 18.96 9.73
C GLN A 385 -12.43 17.57 9.16
N GLN A 386 -11.57 17.10 8.28
CA GLN A 386 -11.58 15.69 7.86
C GLN A 386 -11.27 14.76 9.03
N GLU A 387 -10.32 15.16 9.86
CA GLU A 387 -9.93 14.40 11.06
C GLU A 387 -11.05 14.33 12.08
N GLU A 388 -11.86 15.36 12.17
CA GLU A 388 -13.09 15.40 12.99
C GLU A 388 -14.25 14.64 12.33
N GLY A 389 -14.07 14.20 11.12
CA GLY A 389 -15.02 13.31 10.50
C GLY A 389 -15.99 13.94 9.55
N TYR A 390 -15.73 15.09 9.06
CA TYR A 390 -16.53 15.71 8.01
C TYR A 390 -16.16 15.14 6.64
N VAL A 391 -17.08 14.52 5.95
CA VAL A 391 -16.89 13.95 4.61
C VAL A 391 -17.98 14.47 3.71
N LEU A 392 -17.66 14.76 2.47
CA LEU A 392 -18.67 15.02 1.47
C LEU A 392 -19.56 13.82 1.24
N ASP A 393 -20.73 14.08 0.67
CA ASP A 393 -21.65 13.04 0.28
C ASP A 393 -20.90 11.86 -0.36
N LYS A 394 -21.29 10.66 0.00
CA LYS A 394 -20.67 9.42 -0.47
C LYS A 394 -20.62 9.31 -1.99
N ASP A 395 -21.54 9.98 -2.70
CA ASP A 395 -21.61 9.97 -4.15
C ASP A 395 -20.47 10.77 -4.80
N PHE A 396 -19.83 11.66 -4.02
CA PHE A 396 -18.63 12.38 -4.41
C PHE A 396 -17.34 11.75 -3.87
N VAL A 397 -17.46 10.80 -2.94
CA VAL A 397 -16.33 10.15 -2.29
C VAL A 397 -16.09 8.81 -2.94
N LYS A 398 -15.60 8.77 -4.16
CA LYS A 398 -15.06 7.54 -4.73
C LYS A 398 -13.67 7.32 -4.14
N ASP A 399 -13.48 6.15 -3.57
CA ASP A 399 -12.19 5.58 -3.18
C ASP A 399 -11.38 6.33 -2.12
N ASN A 400 -12.04 7.08 -1.23
CA ASN A 400 -11.36 7.63 -0.03
C ASN A 400 -10.24 8.64 -0.31
N ARG A 401 -10.26 9.30 -1.45
CA ARG A 401 -9.23 10.23 -1.90
C ARG A 401 -9.67 11.68 -1.84
N ILE A 402 -10.64 12.00 -0.99
CA ILE A 402 -11.21 13.33 -0.96
C ILE A 402 -10.69 14.10 0.22
N TYR A 403 -10.17 15.24 -0.10
CA TYR A 403 -9.78 16.25 0.85
C TYR A 403 -10.65 17.46 0.64
N ILE A 404 -10.85 18.18 1.68
CA ILE A 404 -11.69 19.36 1.66
C ILE A 404 -10.95 20.46 2.39
N LEU A 405 -10.82 21.57 1.72
CA LEU A 405 -10.20 22.76 2.26
C LEU A 405 -11.21 23.87 2.32
N LEU A 406 -11.07 24.75 3.28
CA LEU A 406 -11.80 26.00 3.25
C LEU A 406 -10.95 27.06 2.55
N ILE A 407 -11.46 27.65 1.46
CA ILE A 407 -10.87 28.82 0.83
C ILE A 407 -11.65 30.04 1.25
N THR A 408 -11.00 31.17 1.34
CA THR A 408 -11.71 32.42 1.59
C THR A 408 -12.54 32.81 0.37
N PRO A 409 -13.78 33.24 0.55
CA PRO A 409 -14.65 33.71 -0.53
C PRO A 409 -14.03 34.81 -1.37
N GLU A 410 -13.15 35.62 -0.78
CA GLU A 410 -12.52 36.73 -1.46
C GLU A 410 -11.68 36.34 -2.66
N ASP A 411 -10.93 35.25 -2.57
CA ASP A 411 -10.07 34.78 -3.66
C ASP A 411 -10.88 34.24 -4.84
N ILE A 412 -11.96 33.55 -4.55
CA ILE A 412 -12.83 33.01 -5.57
C ILE A 412 -13.79 34.05 -6.09
N ASN A 413 -14.35 34.89 -5.24
CA ASN A 413 -15.21 36.01 -5.65
C ASN A 413 -14.49 37.02 -6.56
N LYS A 414 -13.21 37.22 -6.34
CA LYS A 414 -12.37 38.09 -7.17
C LYS A 414 -12.25 37.54 -8.60
N LYS A 415 -12.37 36.27 -8.79
CA LYS A 415 -12.20 35.63 -10.08
C LYS A 415 -13.52 35.23 -10.76
N TYR A 416 -14.50 34.78 -10.00
CA TYR A 416 -15.73 34.17 -10.51
C TYR A 416 -17.01 34.96 -10.15
N GLY A 417 -16.88 36.04 -9.36
CA GLY A 417 -17.99 36.88 -8.94
C GLY A 417 -18.58 36.52 -7.57
N SER A 418 -19.32 37.47 -7.01
CA SER A 418 -19.69 37.54 -5.59
C SER A 418 -20.73 36.52 -5.11
N ASP A 419 -21.23 35.64 -5.99
CA ASP A 419 -22.40 34.81 -5.69
C ASP A 419 -22.07 33.32 -5.55
N TYR A 420 -20.80 32.93 -5.46
CA TYR A 420 -20.40 31.54 -5.35
C TYR A 420 -20.43 31.07 -3.89
N ARG A 421 -21.13 29.98 -3.67
CA ARG A 421 -21.06 29.19 -2.45
C ARG A 421 -20.09 28.06 -2.66
N PHE A 422 -19.21 27.85 -1.70
CA PHE A 422 -18.12 26.93 -1.90
C PHE A 422 -18.22 25.69 -1.05
N GLY A 423 -18.03 24.60 -1.72
CA GLY A 423 -17.59 23.44 -1.06
C GLY A 423 -16.69 22.73 -2.04
N ILE A 424 -15.41 22.62 -1.87
CA ILE A 424 -14.53 21.96 -2.84
C ILE A 424 -14.29 20.52 -2.45
N ILE A 425 -14.61 19.68 -3.38
CA ILE A 425 -14.19 18.29 -3.39
C ILE A 425 -12.84 18.26 -4.06
N TRP A 426 -11.87 17.78 -3.36
CA TRP A 426 -10.53 17.63 -3.87
C TRP A 426 -10.14 16.16 -3.90
N LEU A 427 -9.57 15.72 -5.03
CA LEU A 427 -9.11 14.37 -5.26
C LEU A 427 -7.59 14.38 -5.40
N ASP A 428 -6.91 13.46 -4.75
CA ASP A 428 -5.46 13.29 -4.86
C ASP A 428 -4.99 13.05 -6.30
N ASN A 429 -5.81 12.43 -7.10
CA ASN A 429 -5.54 12.17 -8.50
C ASN A 429 -6.87 12.07 -9.23
N PRO A 430 -7.47 13.21 -9.66
CA PRO A 430 -8.73 13.16 -10.36
C PRO A 430 -8.50 12.42 -11.68
N SER A 431 -8.90 11.16 -11.75
CA SER A 431 -9.22 10.60 -13.03
C SER A 431 -10.46 11.34 -13.48
N ILE A 432 -10.32 12.07 -14.56
CA ILE A 432 -11.40 12.87 -15.16
C ILE A 432 -12.61 11.99 -15.51
N ASP A 433 -12.40 10.68 -15.59
CA ASP A 433 -13.40 9.69 -15.96
C ASP A 433 -14.48 9.45 -14.88
N ASP A 434 -14.22 9.82 -13.64
CA ASP A 434 -15.13 9.56 -12.52
C ASP A 434 -16.15 10.67 -12.25
N TRP A 435 -16.15 11.75 -13.03
CA TRP A 435 -16.95 12.94 -12.76
C TRP A 435 -18.21 13.10 -13.64
N ASP A 436 -18.36 12.24 -14.65
CA ASP A 436 -19.41 12.46 -15.68
C ASP A 436 -20.84 12.13 -15.23
N ASP A 437 -21.03 11.30 -14.21
CA ASP A 437 -22.34 10.75 -13.88
C ASP A 437 -23.04 11.42 -12.69
N GLU A 438 -22.42 12.37 -12.00
CA GLU A 438 -22.92 12.84 -10.69
C GLU A 438 -23.37 14.31 -10.65
N TRP A 439 -23.29 15.02 -11.79
CA TRP A 439 -23.64 16.45 -11.84
C TRP A 439 -24.86 16.76 -12.73
N GLU A 440 -25.68 15.77 -13.04
CA GLU A 440 -27.01 16.03 -13.64
C GLU A 440 -28.02 16.46 -12.53
#